data_8c87953aca70a8593c78aed9ce1c8d02
#
_entry.id   8c87953aca70a8593c78aed9ce1c8d02
#
_cell.length_a   1.000
_cell.length_b   1.000
_cell.length_c   1.000
_cell.angle_alpha   90.00
_cell.angle_beta   90.00
_cell.angle_gamma   90.00
#
_symmetry.space_group_name_H-M   'P 1'
#
loop_
_entity.id
_entity.type
_entity.pdbx_description
1 polymer ?
#
loop_
_entity_poly.entity_id
_entity_poly.type
_entity_poly.pdbx_seq_one_letter_code
_entity_poly.pdbx_strand_id
1 'polypeptide(L)'
;MPSSVAIAPGVVASAAADAHALSSSVSAAAAAAHEATTNIAVAAADDVSAAVAQLFGQVGTQFHAAATEASAFADEFAHRLTATVAAYTEADAVSSSPLAGLQRLFERPGTGTGVAGAASATNGVTGVREGFSFLQIQVGPFTYAAPARWYFPTQANGSVTPNGVIYLQHGFGAIGWFYRPLAMDLAEQTNSIVVTPTIPTLPLPFGFWLNSPQMQHGVASLFLGNESALNRSAQQAGFRGTLPSDFILAGHSAGGGLATIAAGNYLAALGGNLAENHLRGVVMFDGVTNTSGAFATAISQLQQAHIPDYVVAAPPQLWNACGATTNQLINLNPDQFVGVELACGSHIDSMLGDQPIIDFVYQLAAGFSPPGNTAAVHTLASGWINDMYAGGTPANPIYGVYGPNRVFDPSGTITLGPATGFVLG
;
A
#
# COMPACT_ATOMS: atom_id res chain seq x y z
N MET A 1 -0.89 25.90 20.06
CA MET A 1 -0.91 25.11 21.32
C MET A 1 -0.44 23.73 20.95
N PRO A 2 0.65 23.18 21.49
CA PRO A 2 0.98 21.80 21.24
C PRO A 2 -0.11 20.93 21.87
N SER A 3 -0.76 20.09 21.06
CA SER A 3 -1.69 19.09 21.55
C SER A 3 -0.89 18.02 22.31
N SER A 4 -1.03 17.96 23.64
CA SER A 4 -0.50 16.87 24.43
C SER A 4 -1.34 15.63 24.19
N VAL A 5 -0.74 14.56 23.67
CA VAL A 5 -1.37 13.24 23.64
C VAL A 5 -1.19 12.61 25.01
N ALA A 6 -2.29 12.45 25.76
CA ALA A 6 -2.29 11.73 27.02
C ALA A 6 -2.62 10.25 26.73
N ILE A 7 -1.65 9.36 26.92
CA ILE A 7 -1.89 7.91 26.89
C ILE A 7 -2.33 7.47 28.27
N ALA A 8 -3.45 6.75 28.37
CA ALA A 8 -3.89 6.12 29.60
C ALA A 8 -3.30 4.69 29.70
N PRO A 9 -2.24 4.45 30.48
CA PRO A 9 -1.57 3.15 30.56
C PRO A 9 -2.50 1.98 30.85
N GLY A 10 -3.54 2.20 31.65
CA GLY A 10 -4.54 1.19 31.98
C GLY A 10 -5.38 0.74 30.76
N VAL A 11 -5.70 1.65 29.84
CA VAL A 11 -6.45 1.31 28.62
C VAL A 11 -5.60 0.46 27.69
N VAL A 12 -4.32 0.77 27.55
CA VAL A 12 -3.39 -0.01 26.71
C VAL A 12 -3.12 -1.38 27.33
N ALA A 13 -3.01 -1.48 28.64
CA ALA A 13 -2.88 -2.76 29.34
C ALA A 13 -4.14 -3.64 29.18
N SER A 14 -5.34 -3.04 29.21
CA SER A 14 -6.59 -3.76 28.93
C SER A 14 -6.60 -4.28 27.47
N ALA A 15 -6.22 -3.46 26.51
CA ALA A 15 -6.14 -3.86 25.10
C ALA A 15 -5.13 -5.01 24.87
N ALA A 16 -4.02 -5.03 25.60
CA ALA A 16 -3.07 -6.14 25.57
C ALA A 16 -3.68 -7.45 26.11
N ALA A 17 -4.44 -7.36 27.21
CA ALA A 17 -5.13 -8.52 27.77
C ALA A 17 -6.22 -9.05 26.82
N ASP A 18 -6.97 -8.16 26.17
CA ASP A 18 -8.00 -8.52 25.19
C ASP A 18 -7.40 -9.19 23.95
N ALA A 19 -6.26 -8.67 23.45
CA ALA A 19 -5.54 -9.28 22.34
C ALA A 19 -5.05 -10.69 22.67
N HIS A 20 -4.50 -10.90 23.86
CA HIS A 20 -4.08 -12.23 24.33
C HIS A 20 -5.26 -13.20 24.52
N ALA A 21 -6.39 -12.72 25.06
CA ALA A 21 -7.61 -13.51 25.17
C ALA A 21 -8.17 -13.92 23.80
N LEU A 22 -8.11 -13.04 22.81
CA LEU A 22 -8.51 -13.33 21.44
C LEU A 22 -7.59 -14.38 20.81
N SER A 23 -6.26 -14.25 20.92
CA SER A 23 -5.28 -15.24 20.48
C SER A 23 -5.58 -16.62 21.05
N SER A 24 -5.78 -16.70 22.37
CA SER A 24 -6.11 -17.94 23.07
C SER A 24 -7.41 -18.57 22.56
N SER A 25 -8.44 -17.75 22.30
CA SER A 25 -9.73 -18.19 21.78
C SER A 25 -9.61 -18.75 20.35
N VAL A 26 -8.87 -18.07 19.48
CA VAL A 26 -8.61 -18.52 18.10
C VAL A 26 -7.83 -19.83 18.09
N SER A 27 -6.79 -19.94 18.90
CA SER A 27 -5.99 -21.17 19.04
C SER A 27 -6.83 -22.35 19.53
N ALA A 28 -7.69 -22.14 20.54
CA ALA A 28 -8.57 -23.17 21.05
C ALA A 28 -9.62 -23.62 20.02
N ALA A 29 -10.23 -22.67 19.29
CA ALA A 29 -11.19 -22.99 18.21
C ALA A 29 -10.53 -23.73 17.05
N ALA A 30 -9.34 -23.32 16.63
CA ALA A 30 -8.56 -24.00 15.60
C ALA A 30 -8.20 -25.43 16.04
N ALA A 31 -7.71 -25.61 17.26
CA ALA A 31 -7.39 -26.93 17.79
C ALA A 31 -8.63 -27.86 17.86
N ALA A 32 -9.78 -27.34 18.27
CA ALA A 32 -11.03 -28.09 18.32
C ALA A 32 -11.54 -28.53 16.93
N ALA A 33 -11.30 -27.71 15.90
CA ALA A 33 -11.72 -27.99 14.53
C ALA A 33 -10.71 -28.83 13.73
N HIS A 34 -9.48 -29.01 14.22
CA HIS A 34 -8.34 -29.52 13.44
C HIS A 34 -8.64 -30.90 12.82
N GLU A 35 -9.04 -31.87 13.65
CA GLU A 35 -9.26 -33.26 13.18
C GLU A 35 -10.42 -33.32 12.15
N ALA A 36 -11.50 -32.62 12.40
CA ALA A 36 -12.69 -32.66 11.55
C ALA A 36 -12.46 -31.98 10.18
N THR A 37 -11.51 -31.06 10.10
CA THR A 37 -11.23 -30.29 8.87
C THR A 37 -10.01 -30.80 8.10
N THR A 38 -9.11 -31.59 8.72
CA THR A 38 -7.93 -32.16 8.07
C THR A 38 -8.09 -33.63 7.70
N ASN A 39 -8.88 -34.39 8.47
CA ASN A 39 -9.19 -35.80 8.23
C ASN A 39 -10.59 -35.97 7.61
N ILE A 40 -10.75 -35.55 6.36
CA ILE A 40 -12.01 -35.65 5.66
C ILE A 40 -12.26 -37.11 5.20
N ALA A 41 -13.37 -37.70 5.64
CA ALA A 41 -13.77 -39.02 5.21
C ALA A 41 -14.13 -39.04 3.73
N VAL A 42 -13.66 -40.04 2.98
CA VAL A 42 -13.98 -40.23 1.57
C VAL A 42 -15.47 -40.60 1.45
N ALA A 43 -16.20 -39.86 0.62
CA ALA A 43 -17.66 -40.01 0.49
C ALA A 43 -18.06 -41.30 -0.23
N ALA A 44 -17.23 -41.82 -1.15
CA ALA A 44 -17.43 -43.06 -1.89
C ALA A 44 -16.08 -43.71 -2.24
N ALA A 45 -16.11 -44.97 -2.63
CA ALA A 45 -14.90 -45.72 -2.99
C ALA A 45 -14.49 -45.47 -4.45
N ASP A 46 -14.33 -44.20 -4.84
CA ASP A 46 -13.89 -43.79 -6.17
C ASP A 46 -12.80 -42.72 -6.10
N ASP A 47 -12.02 -42.60 -7.19
CA ASP A 47 -10.87 -41.67 -7.25
C ASP A 47 -11.25 -40.20 -7.12
N VAL A 48 -12.45 -39.80 -7.56
CA VAL A 48 -12.93 -38.42 -7.48
C VAL A 48 -13.23 -38.06 -6.03
N SER A 49 -13.96 -38.93 -5.31
CA SER A 49 -14.26 -38.76 -3.89
C SER A 49 -12.98 -38.71 -3.06
N ALA A 50 -11.98 -39.53 -3.40
CA ALA A 50 -10.68 -39.51 -2.74
C ALA A 50 -9.92 -38.19 -3.01
N ALA A 51 -9.89 -37.71 -4.26
CA ALA A 51 -9.23 -36.47 -4.62
C ALA A 51 -9.90 -35.25 -3.95
N VAL A 52 -11.22 -35.21 -3.86
CA VAL A 52 -11.98 -34.18 -3.18
C VAL A 52 -11.69 -34.15 -1.67
N ALA A 53 -11.68 -35.33 -1.03
CA ALA A 53 -11.33 -35.41 0.40
C ALA A 53 -9.90 -34.93 0.68
N GLN A 54 -8.93 -35.28 -0.17
CA GLN A 54 -7.56 -34.79 -0.08
C GLN A 54 -7.49 -33.25 -0.26
N LEU A 55 -8.19 -32.70 -1.23
CA LEU A 55 -8.23 -31.26 -1.47
C LEU A 55 -8.74 -30.49 -0.23
N PHE A 56 -9.87 -30.92 0.33
CA PHE A 56 -10.41 -30.30 1.54
C PHE A 56 -9.51 -30.46 2.75
N GLY A 57 -8.87 -31.63 2.92
CA GLY A 57 -7.88 -31.85 3.98
C GLY A 57 -6.67 -30.93 3.86
N GLN A 58 -6.17 -30.69 2.64
CA GLN A 58 -5.09 -29.74 2.39
C GLN A 58 -5.50 -28.31 2.70
N VAL A 59 -6.70 -27.89 2.30
CA VAL A 59 -7.25 -26.55 2.63
C VAL A 59 -7.38 -26.40 4.15
N GLY A 60 -7.88 -27.44 4.84
CA GLY A 60 -7.94 -27.47 6.30
C GLY A 60 -6.56 -27.29 6.94
N THR A 61 -5.54 -28.01 6.46
CA THR A 61 -4.17 -27.88 6.96
C THR A 61 -3.61 -26.45 6.76
N GLN A 62 -3.83 -25.85 5.60
CA GLN A 62 -3.41 -24.47 5.33
C GLN A 62 -4.14 -23.46 6.21
N PHE A 63 -5.44 -23.67 6.44
CA PHE A 63 -6.22 -22.82 7.36
C PHE A 63 -5.66 -22.87 8.78
N HIS A 64 -5.32 -24.06 9.29
CA HIS A 64 -4.74 -24.21 10.63
C HIS A 64 -3.34 -23.61 10.74
N ALA A 65 -2.53 -23.67 9.69
CA ALA A 65 -1.24 -22.98 9.65
C ALA A 65 -1.44 -21.46 9.74
N ALA A 66 -2.36 -20.91 8.96
CA ALA A 66 -2.69 -19.47 9.00
C ALA A 66 -3.27 -19.05 10.37
N ALA A 67 -4.12 -19.88 11.00
CA ALA A 67 -4.66 -19.61 12.32
C ALA A 67 -3.57 -19.61 13.39
N THR A 68 -2.58 -20.49 13.28
CA THR A 68 -1.42 -20.54 14.18
C THR A 68 -0.56 -19.29 14.04
N GLU A 69 -0.29 -18.84 12.81
CA GLU A 69 0.45 -17.60 12.55
C GLU A 69 -0.30 -16.38 13.07
N ALA A 70 -1.63 -16.31 12.86
CA ALA A 70 -2.46 -15.22 13.38
C ALA A 70 -2.46 -15.17 14.90
N SER A 71 -2.50 -16.33 15.58
CA SER A 71 -2.41 -16.40 17.04
C SER A 71 -1.05 -15.96 17.56
N ALA A 72 0.04 -16.41 16.93
CA ALA A 72 1.39 -15.99 17.29
C ALA A 72 1.57 -14.47 17.10
N PHE A 73 1.00 -13.92 16.03
CA PHE A 73 0.98 -12.48 15.79
C PHE A 73 0.23 -11.72 16.89
N ALA A 74 -0.96 -12.18 17.28
CA ALA A 74 -1.74 -11.55 18.34
C ALA A 74 -1.05 -11.61 19.72
N ASP A 75 -0.33 -12.69 20.01
CA ASP A 75 0.47 -12.81 21.23
C ASP A 75 1.67 -11.85 21.24
N GLU A 76 2.41 -11.77 20.13
CA GLU A 76 3.51 -10.81 19.97
C GLU A 76 2.99 -9.37 20.07
N PHE A 77 1.83 -9.09 19.48
CA PHE A 77 1.15 -7.81 19.58
C PHE A 77 0.83 -7.45 21.04
N ALA A 78 0.23 -8.36 21.81
CA ALA A 78 -0.06 -8.16 23.23
C ALA A 78 1.21 -7.90 24.04
N HIS A 79 2.30 -8.60 23.72
CA HIS A 79 3.59 -8.42 24.37
C HIS A 79 4.20 -7.04 24.09
N ARG A 80 4.13 -6.57 22.86
CA ARG A 80 4.61 -5.23 22.47
C ARG A 80 3.76 -4.11 23.09
N LEU A 81 2.44 -4.27 23.18
CA LEU A 81 1.57 -3.35 23.91
C LEU A 81 2.04 -3.17 25.36
N THR A 82 2.31 -4.27 26.04
CA THR A 82 2.79 -4.27 27.42
C THR A 82 4.15 -3.59 27.57
N ALA A 83 5.08 -3.88 26.66
CA ALA A 83 6.40 -3.24 26.65
C ALA A 83 6.32 -1.72 26.38
N THR A 84 5.40 -1.30 25.51
CA THR A 84 5.17 0.10 25.20
C THR A 84 4.63 0.87 26.41
N VAL A 85 3.70 0.29 27.18
CA VAL A 85 3.21 0.89 28.44
C VAL A 85 4.37 1.15 29.41
N ALA A 86 5.27 0.17 29.54
CA ALA A 86 6.43 0.31 30.43
C ALA A 86 7.35 1.46 29.96
N ALA A 87 7.65 1.54 28.66
CA ALA A 87 8.51 2.59 28.09
C ALA A 87 7.90 3.99 28.23
N TYR A 88 6.60 4.16 28.02
CA TYR A 88 5.93 5.44 28.25
C TYR A 88 5.88 5.84 29.72
N THR A 89 5.64 4.90 30.63
CA THR A 89 5.65 5.15 32.06
C THR A 89 7.05 5.59 32.54
N GLU A 90 8.11 5.00 32.00
CA GLU A 90 9.47 5.37 32.26
C GLU A 90 9.80 6.77 31.69
N ALA A 91 9.38 7.06 30.45
CA ALA A 91 9.58 8.36 29.81
C ALA A 91 8.85 9.49 30.57
N ASP A 92 7.62 9.24 31.06
CA ASP A 92 6.88 10.18 31.88
C ASP A 92 7.56 10.41 33.25
N ALA A 93 8.10 9.37 33.85
CA ALA A 93 8.86 9.48 35.11
C ALA A 93 10.15 10.30 34.93
N VAL A 94 10.85 10.13 33.77
CA VAL A 94 12.06 10.91 33.43
C VAL A 94 11.69 12.35 33.07
N SER A 95 10.60 12.59 32.36
CA SER A 95 10.16 13.94 31.95
C SER A 95 9.64 14.78 33.13
N SER A 96 9.17 14.16 34.18
CA SER A 96 8.74 14.82 35.43
C SER A 96 9.92 15.16 36.38
N SER A 97 11.15 14.77 36.03
CA SER A 97 12.35 15.08 36.79
C SER A 97 12.75 16.56 36.62
N PRO A 98 13.11 17.31 37.68
CA PRO A 98 13.49 18.72 37.61
C PRO A 98 14.71 19.03 36.71
N LEU A 99 15.57 18.03 36.45
CA LEU A 99 16.73 18.17 35.56
C LEU A 99 16.38 18.19 34.07
N ALA A 100 15.30 17.53 33.64
CA ALA A 100 14.87 17.51 32.24
C ALA A 100 14.36 18.89 31.77
N GLY A 101 13.86 19.71 32.69
CA GLY A 101 13.48 21.10 32.41
C GLY A 101 14.65 22.02 32.06
N LEU A 102 15.82 21.74 32.59
CA LEU A 102 17.06 22.53 32.33
C LEU A 102 17.69 22.20 30.98
N GLN A 103 17.61 20.96 30.49
CA GLN A 103 18.16 20.57 29.18
C GLN A 103 17.42 21.22 28.02
N ARG A 104 16.09 21.42 28.10
CA ARG A 104 15.29 22.11 27.06
C ARG A 104 15.60 23.61 26.92
N LEU A 105 16.22 24.24 27.91
CA LEU A 105 16.66 25.64 27.85
C LEU A 105 17.93 25.85 27.01
N PHE A 106 18.66 24.79 26.70
CA PHE A 106 19.91 24.84 25.91
C PHE A 106 19.75 24.34 24.47
N GLU A 107 18.60 23.79 24.09
CA GLU A 107 18.29 23.45 22.69
C GLU A 107 17.76 24.68 21.96
N ARG A 108 18.69 25.43 21.38
CA ARG A 108 18.41 26.55 20.48
C ARG A 108 17.86 26.00 19.18
N PRO A 109 16.72 26.47 18.64
CA PRO A 109 16.27 26.06 17.33
C PRO A 109 17.30 26.47 16.29
N GLY A 110 17.92 25.49 15.67
CA GLY A 110 18.77 25.71 14.52
C GLY A 110 17.95 26.31 13.38
N THR A 111 18.46 27.37 12.82
CA THR A 111 17.93 28.03 11.62
C THR A 111 17.82 27.00 10.49
N GLY A 112 16.59 26.65 10.11
CA GLY A 112 16.31 25.70 9.06
C GLY A 112 16.81 26.18 7.70
N THR A 113 17.67 25.40 7.11
CA THR A 113 17.96 25.44 5.68
C THR A 113 16.77 24.85 4.93
N GLY A 114 16.40 25.52 3.85
CA GLY A 114 15.18 25.39 3.08
C GLY A 114 14.60 23.99 2.90
N VAL A 115 13.36 23.86 3.26
CA VAL A 115 12.48 22.72 2.97
C VAL A 115 12.22 22.71 1.48
N ALA A 116 12.66 21.69 0.76
CA ALA A 116 12.19 21.43 -0.59
C ALA A 116 10.77 20.85 -0.48
N GLY A 117 9.77 21.73 -0.33
CA GLY A 117 8.37 21.33 -0.45
C GLY A 117 8.08 20.95 -1.91
N ALA A 118 7.40 19.84 -2.15
CA ALA A 118 6.78 19.60 -3.46
C ALA A 118 5.94 20.83 -3.83
N ALA A 119 6.02 21.28 -5.07
CA ALA A 119 5.19 22.38 -5.54
C ALA A 119 3.74 21.88 -5.51
N SER A 120 2.92 22.43 -4.62
CA SER A 120 1.51 22.09 -4.56
C SER A 120 0.87 22.52 -5.89
N ALA A 121 0.35 21.52 -6.64
CA ALA A 121 -0.43 21.83 -7.82
C ALA A 121 -1.72 22.52 -7.35
N THR A 122 -1.94 23.76 -7.76
CA THR A 122 -3.25 24.40 -7.60
C THR A 122 -4.21 23.79 -8.61
N ASN A 123 -4.72 22.60 -8.31
CA ASN A 123 -5.53 21.79 -9.22
C ASN A 123 -7.04 22.09 -9.14
N GLY A 124 -7.44 23.05 -8.33
CA GLY A 124 -8.84 23.45 -8.16
C GLY A 124 -9.72 22.48 -7.38
N VAL A 125 -9.14 21.42 -6.82
CA VAL A 125 -9.86 20.48 -5.96
C VAL A 125 -10.15 21.13 -4.62
N THR A 126 -11.40 21.02 -4.16
CA THR A 126 -11.89 21.60 -2.90
C THR A 126 -12.37 20.55 -1.92
N GLY A 127 -12.35 19.28 -2.30
CA GLY A 127 -12.72 18.15 -1.47
C GLY A 127 -12.74 16.83 -2.23
N VAL A 128 -12.94 15.74 -1.51
CA VAL A 128 -13.04 14.39 -2.08
C VAL A 128 -14.31 13.73 -1.57
N ARG A 129 -15.10 13.20 -2.51
CA ARG A 129 -16.32 12.45 -2.22
C ARG A 129 -16.04 10.95 -2.31
N GLU A 130 -16.47 10.20 -1.31
CA GLU A 130 -16.34 8.75 -1.29
C GLU A 130 -17.56 8.04 -1.89
N GLY A 131 -17.32 6.88 -2.50
CA GLY A 131 -18.35 5.98 -3.00
C GLY A 131 -17.94 4.52 -2.78
N PHE A 132 -18.89 3.61 -2.94
CA PHE A 132 -18.66 2.17 -2.83
C PHE A 132 -19.42 1.42 -3.92
N SER A 133 -18.79 0.38 -4.48
CA SER A 133 -19.38 -0.51 -5.45
C SER A 133 -18.65 -1.86 -5.50
N PHE A 134 -19.02 -2.72 -6.44
CA PHE A 134 -18.27 -3.94 -6.75
C PHE A 134 -17.62 -3.82 -8.12
N LEU A 135 -16.29 -3.87 -8.15
CA LEU A 135 -15.51 -3.88 -9.40
C LEU A 135 -15.44 -5.32 -9.94
N GLN A 136 -15.94 -5.52 -11.15
CA GLN A 136 -15.91 -6.83 -11.82
C GLN A 136 -14.55 -7.01 -12.50
N ILE A 137 -13.74 -7.93 -11.97
CA ILE A 137 -12.41 -8.27 -12.51
C ILE A 137 -12.50 -9.63 -13.21
N GLN A 138 -12.14 -9.68 -14.48
CA GLN A 138 -12.09 -10.93 -15.23
C GLN A 138 -10.85 -11.74 -14.86
N VAL A 139 -11.01 -12.92 -14.29
CA VAL A 139 -9.94 -13.79 -13.81
C VAL A 139 -10.00 -15.12 -14.54
N GLY A 140 -9.27 -15.26 -15.63
CA GLY A 140 -9.41 -16.39 -16.54
C GLY A 140 -10.86 -16.46 -17.09
N PRO A 141 -11.54 -17.63 -17.04
CA PRO A 141 -12.92 -17.76 -17.50
C PRO A 141 -13.98 -17.23 -16.50
N PHE A 142 -13.55 -16.79 -15.31
CA PHE A 142 -14.43 -16.38 -14.23
C PHE A 142 -14.37 -14.87 -13.98
N THR A 143 -15.36 -14.35 -13.29
CA THR A 143 -15.39 -12.94 -12.85
C THR A 143 -15.37 -12.88 -11.32
N TYR A 144 -14.45 -12.12 -10.77
CA TYR A 144 -14.39 -11.79 -9.35
C TYR A 144 -15.00 -10.41 -9.11
N ALA A 145 -15.99 -10.33 -8.23
CA ALA A 145 -16.62 -9.08 -7.82
C ALA A 145 -15.87 -8.49 -6.60
N ALA A 146 -14.89 -7.66 -6.85
CA ALA A 146 -14.08 -7.03 -5.82
C ALA A 146 -14.84 -5.90 -5.13
N PRO A 147 -15.05 -5.92 -3.78
CA PRO A 147 -15.50 -4.73 -3.06
C PRO A 147 -14.52 -3.58 -3.33
N ALA A 148 -15.01 -2.44 -3.80
CA ALA A 148 -14.18 -1.32 -4.22
C ALA A 148 -14.67 -0.01 -3.62
N ARG A 149 -13.75 0.75 -3.01
CA ARG A 149 -14.01 2.12 -2.60
C ARG A 149 -13.48 3.07 -3.65
N TRP A 150 -14.21 4.13 -3.87
CA TRP A 150 -13.94 5.14 -4.87
C TRP A 150 -13.82 6.50 -4.20
N TYR A 151 -12.84 7.30 -4.63
CA TYR A 151 -12.55 8.64 -4.13
C TYR A 151 -12.58 9.59 -5.32
N PHE A 152 -13.53 10.50 -5.32
CA PHE A 152 -13.78 11.42 -6.44
C PHE A 152 -13.38 12.84 -6.03
N PRO A 153 -12.34 13.44 -6.63
CA PRO A 153 -11.99 14.83 -6.39
C PRO A 153 -13.11 15.74 -6.90
N THR A 154 -13.46 16.74 -6.11
CA THR A 154 -14.52 17.69 -6.46
C THR A 154 -13.98 19.12 -6.49
N GLN A 155 -14.41 19.91 -7.49
CA GLN A 155 -14.11 21.32 -7.61
C GLN A 155 -15.19 22.16 -6.88
N ALA A 156 -14.94 23.47 -6.72
CA ALA A 156 -15.83 24.38 -5.97
C ALA A 156 -17.28 24.42 -6.47
N ASN A 157 -17.51 24.14 -7.75
CA ASN A 157 -18.85 24.03 -8.35
C ASN A 157 -19.49 22.64 -8.22
N GLY A 158 -18.83 21.69 -7.52
CA GLY A 158 -19.25 20.30 -7.36
C GLY A 158 -19.01 19.42 -8.58
N SER A 159 -18.36 19.93 -9.63
CA SER A 159 -17.96 19.09 -10.77
C SER A 159 -16.81 18.14 -10.39
N VAL A 160 -16.63 17.09 -11.21
CA VAL A 160 -15.50 16.18 -11.13
C VAL A 160 -14.84 16.14 -12.51
N THR A 161 -13.71 16.81 -12.65
CA THR A 161 -12.92 16.88 -13.89
C THR A 161 -11.50 16.37 -13.62
N PRO A 162 -11.31 15.05 -13.44
CA PRO A 162 -10.05 14.46 -13.01
C PRO A 162 -9.03 14.38 -14.14
N ASN A 163 -7.75 14.37 -13.77
CA ASN A 163 -6.63 14.14 -14.69
C ASN A 163 -6.55 12.70 -15.16
N GLY A 164 -6.93 11.74 -14.31
CA GLY A 164 -6.84 10.31 -14.61
C GLY A 164 -7.47 9.46 -13.52
N VAL A 165 -7.20 8.16 -13.60
CA VAL A 165 -7.59 7.16 -12.60
C VAL A 165 -6.35 6.58 -11.93
N ILE A 166 -6.35 6.48 -10.61
CA ILE A 166 -5.36 5.75 -9.83
C ILE A 166 -6.01 4.47 -9.30
N TYR A 167 -5.51 3.33 -9.72
CA TYR A 167 -5.83 2.03 -9.14
C TYR A 167 -4.83 1.75 -8.03
N LEU A 168 -5.28 1.70 -6.77
CA LEU A 168 -4.42 1.51 -5.61
C LEU A 168 -4.71 0.15 -4.96
N GLN A 169 -3.78 -0.80 -5.10
CA GLN A 169 -3.91 -2.15 -4.57
C GLN A 169 -3.32 -2.28 -3.16
N HIS A 170 -4.09 -2.86 -2.26
CA HIS A 170 -3.64 -3.18 -0.89
C HIS A 170 -2.61 -4.32 -0.85
N GLY A 171 -1.85 -4.41 0.26
CA GLY A 171 -0.89 -5.48 0.55
C GLY A 171 -1.54 -6.76 1.09
N PHE A 172 -0.68 -7.76 1.39
CA PHE A 172 -1.10 -9.02 2.01
C PHE A 172 -1.73 -8.77 3.39
N GLY A 173 -2.84 -9.47 3.69
CA GLY A 173 -3.55 -9.33 4.96
C GLY A 173 -4.33 -8.02 5.13
N ALA A 174 -4.27 -7.11 4.14
CA ALA A 174 -4.97 -5.83 4.18
C ALA A 174 -6.25 -5.85 3.31
N ILE A 175 -7.00 -4.77 3.39
CA ILE A 175 -8.17 -4.47 2.55
C ILE A 175 -8.06 -3.04 2.01
N GLY A 176 -8.76 -2.73 0.92
CA GLY A 176 -8.69 -1.41 0.29
C GLY A 176 -9.01 -0.24 1.23
N TRP A 177 -9.84 -0.45 2.25
CA TRP A 177 -10.20 0.60 3.21
C TRP A 177 -9.03 1.08 4.08
N PHE A 178 -8.04 0.25 4.34
CA PHE A 178 -6.87 0.62 5.14
C PHE A 178 -6.03 1.72 4.49
N TYR A 179 -6.19 1.95 3.20
CA TYR A 179 -5.47 2.98 2.43
C TYR A 179 -6.30 4.25 2.22
N ARG A 180 -7.39 4.42 3.00
CA ARG A 180 -8.26 5.59 2.89
C ARG A 180 -7.51 6.92 3.01
N PRO A 181 -6.60 7.13 3.99
CA PRO A 181 -5.86 8.39 4.10
C PRO A 181 -5.05 8.69 2.84
N LEU A 182 -4.26 7.73 2.38
CA LEU A 182 -3.48 7.86 1.15
C LEU A 182 -4.37 8.09 -0.08
N ALA A 183 -5.46 7.33 -0.22
CA ALA A 183 -6.37 7.47 -1.37
C ALA A 183 -7.06 8.84 -1.41
N MET A 184 -7.46 9.37 -0.25
CA MET A 184 -8.03 10.71 -0.12
C MET A 184 -7.01 11.77 -0.55
N ASP A 185 -5.79 11.68 -0.02
CA ASP A 185 -4.72 12.63 -0.34
C ASP A 185 -4.33 12.57 -1.82
N LEU A 186 -4.13 11.37 -2.38
CA LEU A 186 -3.86 11.22 -3.81
C LEU A 186 -4.98 11.81 -4.66
N ALA A 187 -6.26 11.57 -4.32
CA ALA A 187 -7.37 12.15 -5.07
C ALA A 187 -7.35 13.67 -5.02
N GLU A 188 -7.07 14.26 -3.86
CA GLU A 188 -7.02 15.70 -3.66
C GLU A 188 -5.80 16.33 -4.34
N GLN A 189 -4.61 15.81 -4.08
CA GLN A 189 -3.35 16.41 -4.53
C GLN A 189 -3.08 16.23 -6.02
N THR A 190 -3.60 15.15 -6.63
CA THR A 190 -3.36 14.86 -8.05
C THR A 190 -4.57 15.12 -8.94
N ASN A 191 -5.69 15.56 -8.37
CA ASN A 191 -6.96 15.66 -9.09
C ASN A 191 -7.30 14.37 -9.86
N SER A 192 -7.16 13.22 -9.22
CA SER A 192 -7.40 11.91 -9.83
C SER A 192 -8.54 11.17 -9.13
N ILE A 193 -9.31 10.40 -9.88
CA ILE A 193 -10.21 9.42 -9.27
C ILE A 193 -9.37 8.26 -8.75
N VAL A 194 -9.49 7.93 -7.46
CA VAL A 194 -8.79 6.78 -6.88
C VAL A 194 -9.76 5.65 -6.62
N VAL A 195 -9.38 4.42 -6.96
CA VAL A 195 -10.13 3.20 -6.62
C VAL A 195 -9.24 2.25 -5.83
N THR A 196 -9.77 1.78 -4.69
CA THR A 196 -9.11 0.80 -3.81
C THR A 196 -9.94 -0.47 -3.70
N PRO A 197 -9.74 -1.44 -4.62
CA PRO A 197 -10.45 -2.71 -4.55
C PRO A 197 -9.87 -3.60 -3.45
N THR A 198 -10.71 -4.52 -2.94
CA THR A 198 -10.28 -5.57 -2.02
C THR A 198 -10.25 -6.91 -2.74
N ILE A 199 -9.06 -7.50 -2.83
CA ILE A 199 -8.79 -8.80 -3.45
C ILE A 199 -8.32 -9.77 -2.37
N PRO A 200 -8.74 -11.05 -2.37
CA PRO A 200 -8.26 -12.04 -1.42
C PRO A 200 -6.73 -12.16 -1.45
N THR A 201 -6.12 -12.28 -0.30
CA THR A 201 -4.66 -12.35 -0.16
C THR A 201 -4.13 -13.77 -0.05
N LEU A 202 -4.96 -14.70 0.43
CA LEU A 202 -4.65 -16.13 0.46
C LEU A 202 -5.00 -16.79 -0.86
N PRO A 203 -4.26 -17.82 -1.28
CA PRO A 203 -4.58 -18.59 -2.48
C PRO A 203 -6.00 -19.16 -2.41
N LEU A 204 -6.86 -18.71 -3.32
CA LEU A 204 -8.19 -19.25 -3.53
C LEU A 204 -8.26 -19.96 -4.89
N PRO A 205 -9.22 -20.91 -5.07
CA PRO A 205 -9.46 -21.54 -6.35
C PRO A 205 -9.70 -20.50 -7.46
N PHE A 206 -9.48 -20.91 -8.70
CA PHE A 206 -9.70 -20.12 -9.91
C PHE A 206 -8.78 -18.90 -10.07
N GLY A 207 -7.76 -18.76 -9.24
CA GLY A 207 -6.87 -17.60 -9.27
C GLY A 207 -7.45 -16.34 -8.59
N PHE A 208 -8.45 -16.48 -7.72
CA PHE A 208 -9.08 -15.38 -7.00
C PHE A 208 -8.24 -14.91 -5.81
N TRP A 209 -6.98 -14.56 -6.07
CA TRP A 209 -6.09 -14.04 -5.04
C TRP A 209 -5.02 -13.13 -5.65
N LEU A 210 -4.50 -12.22 -4.84
CA LEU A 210 -3.70 -11.07 -5.21
C LEU A 210 -2.48 -11.42 -6.08
N ASN A 211 -1.73 -12.47 -5.72
CA ASN A 211 -0.51 -12.85 -6.42
C ASN A 211 -0.73 -13.87 -7.56
N SER A 212 -1.97 -14.19 -7.93
CA SER A 212 -2.21 -15.10 -9.04
C SER A 212 -1.94 -14.42 -10.38
N PRO A 213 -1.31 -15.11 -11.34
CA PRO A 213 -1.13 -14.58 -12.70
C PRO A 213 -2.48 -14.19 -13.35
N GLN A 214 -3.55 -14.97 -13.10
CA GLN A 214 -4.88 -14.71 -13.64
C GLN A 214 -5.46 -13.39 -13.11
N MET A 215 -5.26 -13.08 -11.82
CA MET A 215 -5.70 -11.82 -11.23
C MET A 215 -4.89 -10.64 -11.75
N GLN A 216 -3.57 -10.80 -11.88
CA GLN A 216 -2.68 -9.78 -12.45
C GLN A 216 -3.07 -9.43 -13.89
N HIS A 217 -3.39 -10.43 -14.72
CA HIS A 217 -3.96 -10.22 -16.05
C HIS A 217 -5.36 -9.59 -16.00
N GLY A 218 -6.18 -10.00 -15.04
CA GLY A 218 -7.52 -9.45 -14.83
C GLY A 218 -7.49 -7.96 -14.51
N VAL A 219 -6.58 -7.54 -13.64
CA VAL A 219 -6.38 -6.12 -13.32
C VAL A 219 -5.88 -5.35 -14.55
N ALA A 220 -4.92 -5.88 -15.30
CA ALA A 220 -4.47 -5.29 -16.56
C ALA A 220 -5.63 -5.08 -17.54
N SER A 221 -6.52 -6.06 -17.66
CA SER A 221 -7.67 -6.02 -18.58
C SER A 221 -8.71 -4.95 -18.26
N LEU A 222 -8.74 -4.43 -17.03
CA LEU A 222 -9.64 -3.34 -16.64
C LEU A 222 -9.40 -2.05 -17.44
N PHE A 223 -8.19 -1.86 -17.95
CA PHE A 223 -7.71 -0.65 -18.62
C PHE A 223 -7.60 -0.83 -20.15
N LEU A 224 -8.07 -1.96 -20.66
CA LEU A 224 -8.10 -2.22 -22.11
C LEU A 224 -9.46 -1.87 -22.72
N GLY A 225 -9.45 -1.41 -23.95
CA GLY A 225 -10.65 -1.10 -24.71
C GLY A 225 -11.45 0.05 -24.13
N ASN A 226 -12.73 -0.16 -23.84
CA ASN A 226 -13.62 0.89 -23.35
C ASN A 226 -13.75 0.98 -21.82
N GLU A 227 -12.91 0.25 -21.08
CA GLU A 227 -12.89 0.24 -19.59
C GLU A 227 -14.28 0.03 -18.95
N SER A 228 -15.13 -0.78 -19.59
CA SER A 228 -16.53 -0.88 -19.24
C SER A 228 -16.80 -1.36 -17.81
N ALA A 229 -15.91 -2.17 -17.24
CA ALA A 229 -16.02 -2.65 -15.86
C ALA A 229 -15.70 -1.54 -14.85
N LEU A 230 -14.63 -0.76 -15.08
CA LEU A 230 -14.28 0.41 -14.27
C LEU A 230 -15.37 1.47 -14.32
N ASN A 231 -15.81 1.85 -15.53
CA ASN A 231 -16.85 2.86 -15.71
C ASN A 231 -18.16 2.47 -15.00
N ARG A 232 -18.62 1.21 -15.11
CA ARG A 232 -19.81 0.73 -14.40
C ARG A 232 -19.65 0.78 -12.89
N SER A 233 -18.50 0.34 -12.38
CA SER A 233 -18.21 0.35 -10.96
C SER A 233 -18.17 1.79 -10.41
N ALA A 234 -17.53 2.72 -11.11
CA ALA A 234 -17.48 4.14 -10.74
C ALA A 234 -18.90 4.77 -10.73
N GLN A 235 -19.71 4.46 -11.74
CA GLN A 235 -21.10 4.94 -11.83
C GLN A 235 -21.96 4.39 -10.68
N GLN A 236 -21.82 3.11 -10.34
CA GLN A 236 -22.48 2.51 -9.17
C GLN A 236 -22.03 3.16 -7.85
N ALA A 237 -20.77 3.60 -7.77
CA ALA A 237 -20.25 4.39 -6.64
C ALA A 237 -20.67 5.86 -6.65
N GLY A 238 -21.46 6.28 -7.65
CA GLY A 238 -22.04 7.62 -7.76
C GLY A 238 -21.29 8.59 -8.66
N PHE A 239 -20.30 8.14 -9.46
CA PHE A 239 -19.70 8.97 -10.49
C PHE A 239 -20.72 9.24 -11.63
N ARG A 240 -20.70 10.46 -12.16
CA ARG A 240 -21.55 10.84 -13.29
C ARG A 240 -20.67 11.22 -14.48
N GLY A 241 -20.64 10.33 -15.47
CA GLY A 241 -19.83 10.53 -16.68
C GLY A 241 -19.05 9.28 -17.05
N THR A 242 -18.02 9.47 -17.86
CA THR A 242 -17.05 8.46 -18.27
C THR A 242 -15.72 8.77 -17.60
N LEU A 243 -15.03 7.76 -17.11
CA LEU A 243 -13.70 7.91 -16.52
C LEU A 243 -12.71 8.42 -17.57
N PRO A 244 -11.70 9.23 -17.17
CA PRO A 244 -10.57 9.52 -18.02
C PRO A 244 -9.85 8.22 -18.40
N SER A 245 -9.29 8.17 -19.59
CA SER A 245 -8.54 7.00 -20.06
C SER A 245 -7.12 6.93 -19.46
N ASP A 246 -6.53 8.07 -19.10
CA ASP A 246 -5.20 8.09 -18.48
C ASP A 246 -5.24 7.51 -17.07
N PHE A 247 -4.29 6.63 -16.76
CA PHE A 247 -4.28 5.97 -15.46
C PHE A 247 -2.86 5.71 -14.91
N ILE A 248 -2.83 5.52 -13.60
CA ILE A 248 -1.68 5.10 -12.81
C ILE A 248 -2.05 3.79 -12.10
N LEU A 249 -1.12 2.84 -12.08
CA LEU A 249 -1.21 1.67 -11.21
C LEU A 249 -0.36 1.92 -9.96
N ALA A 250 -0.95 1.74 -8.81
CA ALA A 250 -0.24 1.89 -7.54
C ALA A 250 -0.55 0.73 -6.60
N GLY A 251 0.34 0.47 -5.67
CA GLY A 251 0.08 -0.57 -4.68
C GLY A 251 1.10 -0.64 -3.56
N HIS A 252 0.64 -1.15 -2.43
CA HIS A 252 1.47 -1.36 -1.26
C HIS A 252 1.87 -2.84 -1.12
N SER A 253 3.12 -3.11 -0.73
CA SER A 253 3.58 -4.47 -0.44
C SER A 253 3.29 -5.42 -1.62
N ALA A 254 2.63 -6.55 -1.40
CA ALA A 254 2.21 -7.48 -2.45
C ALA A 254 1.33 -6.82 -3.54
N GLY A 255 0.59 -5.77 -3.19
CA GLY A 255 -0.16 -4.95 -4.14
C GLY A 255 0.74 -4.13 -5.07
N GLY A 256 1.93 -3.70 -4.62
CA GLY A 256 2.94 -3.06 -5.44
C GLY A 256 3.47 -4.00 -6.52
N GLY A 257 3.84 -5.24 -6.13
CA GLY A 257 4.24 -6.26 -7.07
C GLY A 257 3.15 -6.59 -8.10
N LEU A 258 1.87 -6.66 -7.66
CA LEU A 258 0.74 -6.82 -8.58
C LEU A 258 0.63 -5.63 -9.54
N ALA A 259 0.73 -4.39 -9.06
CA ALA A 259 0.61 -3.18 -9.87
C ALA A 259 1.64 -3.15 -11.00
N THR A 260 2.91 -3.41 -10.68
CA THR A 260 3.99 -3.48 -11.69
C THR A 260 3.75 -4.59 -12.70
N ILE A 261 3.40 -5.81 -12.27
CA ILE A 261 3.15 -6.94 -13.18
C ILE A 261 1.92 -6.67 -14.04
N ALA A 262 0.86 -6.10 -13.48
CA ALA A 262 -0.33 -5.73 -14.25
C ALA A 262 -0.03 -4.64 -15.29
N ALA A 263 0.83 -3.68 -14.98
CA ALA A 263 1.30 -2.67 -15.92
C ALA A 263 2.03 -3.31 -17.13
N GLY A 264 2.95 -4.24 -16.85
CA GLY A 264 3.60 -5.01 -17.92
C GLY A 264 2.61 -5.82 -18.76
N ASN A 265 1.67 -6.52 -18.12
CA ASN A 265 0.63 -7.28 -18.81
C ASN A 265 -0.26 -6.39 -19.68
N TYR A 266 -0.59 -5.17 -19.23
CA TYR A 266 -1.33 -4.18 -20.02
C TYR A 266 -0.55 -3.78 -21.29
N LEU A 267 0.72 -3.43 -21.14
CA LEU A 267 1.57 -3.06 -22.29
C LEU A 267 1.75 -4.23 -23.27
N ALA A 268 1.91 -5.45 -22.76
CA ALA A 268 1.97 -6.65 -23.59
C ALA A 268 0.68 -6.86 -24.40
N ALA A 269 -0.48 -6.61 -23.78
CA ALA A 269 -1.78 -6.76 -24.43
C ALA A 269 -2.02 -5.72 -25.56
N LEU A 270 -1.35 -4.56 -25.52
CA LEU A 270 -1.38 -3.59 -26.63
C LEU A 270 -0.62 -4.08 -27.88
N GLY A 271 0.16 -5.16 -27.79
CA GLY A 271 0.84 -5.76 -28.94
C GLY A 271 1.79 -4.82 -29.68
N GLY A 272 2.37 -3.82 -28.98
CA GLY A 272 3.25 -2.80 -29.55
C GLY A 272 2.52 -1.55 -30.09
N ASN A 273 1.19 -1.49 -30.03
CA ASN A 273 0.43 -0.30 -30.40
C ASN A 273 0.45 0.74 -29.27
N LEU A 274 1.60 1.38 -29.05
CA LEU A 274 1.79 2.38 -28.02
C LEU A 274 0.94 3.66 -28.22
N ALA A 275 0.31 3.85 -29.38
CA ALA A 275 -0.62 4.96 -29.58
C ALA A 275 -1.90 4.82 -28.73
N GLU A 276 -2.23 3.59 -28.33
CA GLU A 276 -3.34 3.29 -27.41
C GLU A 276 -2.90 3.18 -25.94
N ASN A 277 -1.64 3.54 -25.63
CA ASN A 277 -1.16 3.48 -24.27
C ASN A 277 -1.63 4.68 -23.43
N HIS A 278 -2.42 4.38 -22.41
CA HIS A 278 -2.92 5.34 -21.44
C HIS A 278 -2.28 5.19 -20.05
N LEU A 279 -1.42 4.19 -19.84
CA LEU A 279 -0.65 4.05 -18.60
C LEU A 279 0.38 5.18 -18.51
N ARG A 280 0.35 5.94 -17.42
CA ARG A 280 1.27 7.06 -17.20
C ARG A 280 2.41 6.73 -16.24
N GLY A 281 2.25 5.72 -15.40
CA GLY A 281 3.28 5.26 -14.49
C GLY A 281 2.81 4.23 -13.49
N VAL A 282 3.76 3.74 -12.71
CA VAL A 282 3.52 2.84 -11.56
C VAL A 282 4.13 3.47 -10.32
N VAL A 283 3.44 3.37 -9.18
CA VAL A 283 3.96 3.81 -7.88
C VAL A 283 3.80 2.69 -6.86
N MET A 284 4.91 2.21 -6.36
CA MET A 284 4.95 1.22 -5.29
C MET A 284 5.18 1.88 -3.93
N PHE A 285 4.44 1.44 -2.93
CA PHE A 285 4.65 1.76 -1.53
C PHE A 285 5.25 0.53 -0.86
N ASP A 286 6.56 0.53 -0.69
CA ASP A 286 7.36 -0.58 -0.17
C ASP A 286 6.97 -1.93 -0.80
N GLY A 287 6.99 -1.97 -2.14
CA GLY A 287 6.48 -3.06 -2.96
C GLY A 287 7.17 -4.40 -2.73
N VAL A 288 6.40 -5.48 -2.76
CA VAL A 288 6.89 -6.85 -2.63
C VAL A 288 6.34 -7.72 -3.75
N THR A 289 7.21 -8.45 -4.43
CA THR A 289 6.82 -9.47 -5.43
C THR A 289 7.27 -10.86 -5.02
N ASN A 290 6.40 -11.86 -5.22
CA ASN A 290 6.74 -13.28 -5.03
C ASN A 290 7.14 -13.95 -6.35
N THR A 291 7.12 -13.22 -7.46
CA THR A 291 7.39 -13.71 -8.82
C THR A 291 8.41 -12.81 -9.53
N SER A 292 9.67 -12.91 -9.08
CA SER A 292 10.77 -12.07 -9.58
C SER A 292 10.94 -12.09 -11.10
N GLY A 293 10.69 -13.22 -11.77
CA GLY A 293 10.75 -13.33 -13.23
C GLY A 293 9.63 -12.54 -13.93
N ALA A 294 8.39 -12.63 -13.46
CA ALA A 294 7.27 -11.85 -14.01
C ALA A 294 7.46 -10.36 -13.75
N PHE A 295 7.98 -9.98 -12.59
CA PHE A 295 8.33 -8.61 -12.25
C PHE A 295 9.41 -8.06 -13.19
N ALA A 296 10.51 -8.80 -13.41
CA ALA A 296 11.56 -8.38 -14.35
C ALA A 296 11.05 -8.22 -15.79
N THR A 297 10.17 -9.12 -16.23
CA THR A 297 9.51 -9.01 -17.54
C THR A 297 8.67 -7.73 -17.63
N ALA A 298 7.89 -7.42 -16.58
CA ALA A 298 7.08 -6.21 -16.55
C ALA A 298 7.95 -4.94 -16.57
N ILE A 299 9.04 -4.88 -15.79
CA ILE A 299 9.98 -3.76 -15.82
C ILE A 299 10.58 -3.57 -17.23
N SER A 300 10.96 -4.67 -17.91
CA SER A 300 11.45 -4.57 -19.29
C SER A 300 10.41 -3.96 -20.26
N GLN A 301 9.14 -4.30 -20.10
CA GLN A 301 8.05 -3.73 -20.91
C GLN A 301 7.80 -2.26 -20.60
N LEU A 302 7.85 -1.87 -19.32
CA LEU A 302 7.75 -0.47 -18.89
C LEU A 302 8.88 0.38 -19.46
N GLN A 303 10.12 -0.12 -19.41
CA GLN A 303 11.28 0.55 -20.00
C GLN A 303 11.14 0.76 -21.51
N GLN A 304 10.69 -0.27 -22.25
CA GLN A 304 10.46 -0.18 -23.70
C GLN A 304 9.39 0.85 -24.05
N ALA A 305 8.38 1.02 -23.20
CA ALA A 305 7.32 2.00 -23.36
C ALA A 305 7.64 3.37 -22.73
N HIS A 306 8.82 3.53 -22.12
CA HIS A 306 9.22 4.73 -21.37
C HIS A 306 8.24 5.10 -20.25
N ILE A 307 7.67 4.11 -19.59
CA ILE A 307 6.75 4.29 -18.45
C ILE A 307 7.54 4.14 -17.14
N PRO A 308 7.50 5.14 -16.24
CA PRO A 308 8.20 5.06 -14.97
C PRO A 308 7.54 4.08 -14.00
N ASP A 309 8.36 3.39 -13.20
CA ASP A 309 7.95 2.62 -12.03
C ASP A 309 8.78 3.09 -10.83
N TYR A 310 8.14 3.76 -9.88
CA TYR A 310 8.81 4.36 -8.74
C TYR A 310 8.36 3.74 -7.42
N VAL A 311 9.28 3.69 -6.45
CA VAL A 311 9.00 3.16 -5.12
C VAL A 311 9.28 4.18 -4.03
N VAL A 312 8.35 4.34 -3.08
CA VAL A 312 8.67 4.85 -1.75
C VAL A 312 8.93 3.65 -0.88
N ALA A 313 10.18 3.42 -0.51
CA ALA A 313 10.64 2.24 0.20
C ALA A 313 10.85 2.51 1.68
N ALA A 314 10.65 1.47 2.50
CA ALA A 314 11.20 1.38 3.84
C ALA A 314 12.54 0.62 3.80
N PRO A 315 13.41 0.79 4.81
CA PRO A 315 14.63 -0.01 4.93
C PRO A 315 14.34 -1.52 4.95
N PRO A 316 15.33 -2.37 4.60
CA PRO A 316 15.15 -3.82 4.60
C PRO A 316 14.62 -4.37 5.93
N GLN A 317 13.47 -5.04 5.90
CA GLN A 317 12.79 -5.64 7.04
C GLN A 317 12.01 -6.91 6.61
N LEU A 318 11.58 -7.73 7.56
CA LEU A 318 10.88 -8.98 7.22
C LEU A 318 9.62 -8.76 6.38
N TRP A 319 8.86 -7.71 6.66
CA TRP A 319 7.61 -7.39 5.98
C TRP A 319 7.79 -7.01 4.50
N ASN A 320 8.95 -6.46 4.12
CA ASN A 320 9.28 -6.13 2.73
C ASN A 320 10.26 -7.13 2.10
N ALA A 321 10.28 -8.37 2.57
CA ALA A 321 11.20 -9.43 2.12
C ALA A 321 12.66 -8.97 2.11
N CYS A 322 13.07 -8.25 3.16
CA CYS A 322 14.42 -7.65 3.31
C CYS A 322 14.82 -6.75 2.13
N GLY A 323 13.87 -6.02 1.56
CA GLY A 323 14.10 -5.08 0.45
C GLY A 323 14.33 -5.75 -0.91
N ALA A 324 14.02 -7.05 -1.05
CA ALA A 324 14.37 -7.82 -2.25
C ALA A 324 13.78 -7.21 -3.53
N THR A 325 12.54 -6.76 -3.52
CA THR A 325 11.87 -6.16 -4.70
C THR A 325 12.46 -4.81 -5.05
N THR A 326 12.72 -3.95 -4.06
CA THR A 326 13.39 -2.66 -4.26
C THR A 326 14.80 -2.84 -4.84
N ASN A 327 15.58 -3.77 -4.31
CA ASN A 327 16.89 -4.11 -4.85
C ASN A 327 16.81 -4.65 -6.29
N GLN A 328 15.79 -5.47 -6.59
CA GLN A 328 15.56 -5.94 -7.95
C GLN A 328 15.22 -4.78 -8.90
N LEU A 329 14.37 -3.83 -8.48
CA LEU A 329 14.03 -2.66 -9.27
C LEU A 329 15.27 -1.80 -9.58
N ILE A 330 16.13 -1.54 -8.59
CA ILE A 330 17.41 -0.82 -8.76
C ILE A 330 18.29 -1.55 -9.79
N ASN A 331 18.50 -2.86 -9.61
CA ASN A 331 19.36 -3.65 -10.47
C ASN A 331 18.88 -3.70 -11.94
N LEU A 332 17.56 -3.60 -12.16
CA LEU A 332 16.97 -3.59 -13.49
C LEU A 332 16.98 -2.21 -14.15
N ASN A 333 17.22 -1.14 -13.39
CA ASN A 333 17.24 0.25 -13.86
C ASN A 333 18.54 0.97 -13.46
N PRO A 334 19.72 0.48 -13.87
CA PRO A 334 20.99 1.08 -13.46
C PRO A 334 21.06 2.55 -13.91
N ASP A 335 21.55 3.39 -13.00
CA ASP A 335 21.76 4.84 -13.22
C ASP A 335 20.45 5.62 -13.51
N GLN A 336 19.29 5.06 -13.17
CA GLN A 336 18.00 5.72 -13.32
C GLN A 336 17.33 5.90 -11.97
N PHE A 337 16.59 6.97 -11.79
CA PHE A 337 15.76 7.16 -10.62
C PHE A 337 14.70 6.05 -10.53
N VAL A 338 14.67 5.35 -9.41
CA VAL A 338 13.65 4.33 -9.13
C VAL A 338 12.83 4.63 -7.88
N GLY A 339 13.24 5.61 -7.07
CA GLY A 339 12.47 5.98 -5.90
C GLY A 339 13.26 6.61 -4.76
N VAL A 340 12.68 6.51 -3.58
CA VAL A 340 13.25 7.05 -2.34
C VAL A 340 13.02 6.06 -1.21
N GLU A 341 14.07 5.73 -0.45
CA GLU A 341 13.98 5.01 0.82
C GLU A 341 13.86 6.01 1.97
N LEU A 342 12.80 5.93 2.75
CA LEU A 342 12.61 6.79 3.93
C LEU A 342 13.43 6.27 5.11
N ALA A 343 14.26 7.12 5.69
CA ALA A 343 15.11 6.79 6.83
C ALA A 343 14.24 6.27 8.00
N CYS A 344 14.58 5.08 8.51
CA CYS A 344 13.82 4.40 9.55
C CYS A 344 12.33 4.23 9.23
N GLY A 345 11.97 4.20 7.94
CA GLY A 345 10.60 4.01 7.49
C GLY A 345 10.01 2.67 7.91
N SER A 346 8.70 2.63 8.08
CA SER A 346 7.95 1.41 8.35
C SER A 346 7.26 0.91 7.09
N HIS A 347 7.17 -0.41 6.96
CA HIS A 347 6.43 -1.05 5.84
C HIS A 347 5.01 -0.52 5.67
N ILE A 348 4.41 0.00 6.74
CA ILE A 348 3.01 0.45 6.76
C ILE A 348 2.83 1.97 6.64
N ASP A 349 3.88 2.75 6.37
CA ASP A 349 3.78 4.22 6.31
C ASP A 349 2.69 4.73 5.35
N SER A 350 2.41 3.98 4.28
CA SER A 350 1.35 4.28 3.32
C SER A 350 -0.08 3.99 3.81
N MET A 351 -0.23 3.34 4.98
CA MET A 351 -1.53 2.97 5.56
C MET A 351 -1.96 3.90 6.69
N LEU A 352 -1.04 4.74 7.19
CA LEU A 352 -1.26 5.61 8.35
C LEU A 352 -1.90 6.94 7.95
N GLY A 353 -2.57 7.63 8.88
CA GLY A 353 -2.88 9.04 8.67
C GLY A 353 -4.17 9.62 9.25
N ASP A 354 -5.26 8.86 9.51
CA ASP A 354 -6.51 9.46 9.99
C ASP A 354 -7.19 8.73 11.17
N GLN A 355 -6.59 7.63 11.63
CA GLN A 355 -7.16 6.82 12.71
C GLN A 355 -6.14 6.52 13.80
N PRO A 356 -5.90 7.42 14.75
CA PRO A 356 -4.79 7.32 15.71
C PRO A 356 -4.69 5.97 16.45
N ILE A 357 -5.82 5.34 16.77
CA ILE A 357 -5.84 4.05 17.46
C ILE A 357 -5.42 2.93 16.48
N ILE A 358 -5.93 2.93 15.27
CA ILE A 358 -5.62 1.93 14.24
C ILE A 358 -4.18 2.13 13.77
N ASP A 359 -3.77 3.36 13.54
CA ASP A 359 -2.39 3.72 13.18
C ASP A 359 -1.40 3.23 14.24
N PHE A 360 -1.73 3.42 15.52
CA PHE A 360 -0.92 2.92 16.63
C PHE A 360 -0.84 1.38 16.63
N VAL A 361 -1.95 0.69 16.38
CA VAL A 361 -2.00 -0.78 16.29
C VAL A 361 -1.13 -1.29 15.15
N TYR A 362 -1.21 -0.65 13.98
CA TYR A 362 -0.38 -1.03 12.83
C TYR A 362 1.11 -0.78 13.07
N GLN A 363 1.48 0.37 13.65
CA GLN A 363 2.87 0.66 13.99
C GLN A 363 3.44 -0.28 15.05
N LEU A 364 2.60 -0.75 15.97
CA LEU A 364 3.02 -1.72 16.96
C LEU A 364 3.33 -3.09 16.32
N ALA A 365 2.61 -3.46 15.27
CA ALA A 365 2.82 -4.71 14.56
C ALA A 365 4.00 -4.68 13.59
N ALA A 366 4.19 -3.57 12.87
CA ALA A 366 5.16 -3.47 11.77
C ALA A 366 6.38 -2.58 12.09
N GLY A 367 6.41 -2.00 13.29
CA GLY A 367 7.46 -1.06 13.73
C GLY A 367 7.01 0.40 13.63
N PHE A 368 7.45 1.19 14.60
CA PHE A 368 7.17 2.63 14.65
C PHE A 368 8.01 3.38 13.61
N SER A 369 7.35 4.24 12.86
CA SER A 369 7.98 5.14 11.92
C SER A 369 8.25 6.51 12.56
N PRO A 370 9.33 7.21 12.18
CA PRO A 370 9.55 8.58 12.61
C PRO A 370 8.42 9.53 12.19
N PRO A 371 8.14 10.57 12.99
CA PRO A 371 7.19 11.60 12.60
C PRO A 371 7.51 12.19 11.22
N GLY A 372 6.49 12.28 10.37
CA GLY A 372 6.60 12.87 9.03
C GLY A 372 6.79 11.87 7.90
N ASN A 373 7.16 10.62 8.15
CA ASN A 373 7.32 9.62 7.07
C ASN A 373 6.03 9.38 6.30
N THR A 374 4.89 9.24 6.97
CA THR A 374 3.58 9.14 6.30
C THR A 374 3.32 10.35 5.37
N ALA A 375 3.55 11.57 5.85
CA ALA A 375 3.40 12.77 5.02
C ALA A 375 4.42 12.81 3.88
N ALA A 376 5.62 12.28 4.08
CA ALA A 376 6.64 12.16 3.03
C ALA A 376 6.21 11.15 1.95
N VAL A 377 5.61 10.01 2.32
CA VAL A 377 5.00 9.05 1.36
C VAL A 377 3.99 9.76 0.47
N HIS A 378 3.06 10.51 1.06
CA HIS A 378 2.03 11.24 0.33
C HIS A 378 2.64 12.31 -0.58
N THR A 379 3.60 13.08 -0.09
CA THR A 379 4.28 14.14 -0.85
C THR A 379 5.05 13.59 -2.06
N LEU A 380 5.80 12.52 -1.87
CA LEU A 380 6.57 11.88 -2.94
C LEU A 380 5.62 11.31 -4.01
N ALA A 381 4.65 10.51 -3.59
CA ALA A 381 3.72 9.86 -4.51
C ALA A 381 2.89 10.89 -5.30
N SER A 382 2.29 11.87 -4.65
CA SER A 382 1.48 12.89 -5.34
C SER A 382 2.32 13.76 -6.28
N GLY A 383 3.54 14.09 -5.88
CA GLY A 383 4.48 14.83 -6.74
C GLY A 383 4.87 14.07 -8.00
N TRP A 384 5.23 12.79 -7.87
CA TRP A 384 5.57 11.93 -9.00
C TRP A 384 4.37 11.67 -9.92
N ILE A 385 3.19 11.40 -9.37
CA ILE A 385 1.96 11.19 -10.14
C ILE A 385 1.59 12.45 -10.93
N ASN A 386 1.71 13.64 -10.33
CA ASN A 386 1.50 14.89 -11.05
C ASN A 386 2.50 15.09 -12.20
N ASP A 387 3.77 14.72 -12.01
CA ASP A 387 4.77 14.73 -13.07
C ASP A 387 4.44 13.71 -14.18
N MET A 388 4.00 12.51 -13.83
CA MET A 388 3.58 11.48 -14.80
C MET A 388 2.44 11.97 -15.69
N TYR A 389 1.49 12.75 -15.16
CA TYR A 389 0.42 13.36 -15.97
C TYR A 389 0.88 14.59 -16.76
N ALA A 390 1.79 15.37 -16.19
CA ALA A 390 2.24 16.64 -16.79
C ALA A 390 3.45 16.50 -17.73
N GLY A 391 4.06 15.29 -17.81
CA GLY A 391 5.28 15.04 -18.58
C GLY A 391 6.56 15.51 -17.89
N GLY A 392 6.52 15.72 -16.56
CA GLY A 392 7.72 15.95 -15.75
C GLY A 392 8.56 14.68 -15.64
N THR A 393 9.86 14.83 -15.46
CA THR A 393 10.82 13.72 -15.36
C THR A 393 11.79 13.94 -14.21
N PRO A 394 12.51 12.89 -13.75
CA PRO A 394 13.55 13.05 -12.73
C PRO A 394 14.63 14.08 -13.07
N ALA A 395 14.94 14.26 -14.36
CA ALA A 395 15.88 15.29 -14.85
C ALA A 395 15.23 16.67 -14.99
N ASN A 396 13.91 16.74 -15.20
CA ASN A 396 13.15 17.98 -15.42
C ASN A 396 11.83 17.93 -14.64
N PRO A 397 11.86 17.96 -13.30
CA PRO A 397 10.66 17.85 -12.49
C PRO A 397 9.80 19.11 -12.54
N ILE A 398 8.47 18.93 -12.62
CA ILE A 398 7.48 20.02 -12.51
C ILE A 398 6.95 20.07 -11.07
N TYR A 399 6.55 18.92 -10.53
CA TYR A 399 5.93 18.78 -9.20
C TYR A 399 6.72 17.86 -8.28
N GLY A 400 7.32 16.79 -8.80
CA GLY A 400 7.98 15.75 -8.05
C GLY A 400 9.30 16.16 -7.40
N VAL A 401 9.74 15.33 -6.45
CA VAL A 401 11.05 15.42 -5.80
C VAL A 401 11.81 14.14 -6.10
N TYR A 402 12.97 14.29 -6.73
CA TYR A 402 13.82 13.19 -7.20
C TYR A 402 15.24 13.27 -6.66
N GLY A 403 15.53 14.30 -5.86
CA GLY A 403 16.84 14.56 -5.27
C GLY A 403 16.85 15.84 -4.41
N PRO A 404 18.00 16.22 -3.84
CA PRO A 404 18.12 17.37 -2.91
C PRO A 404 17.60 18.69 -3.47
N ASN A 405 17.77 18.91 -4.78
CA ASN A 405 17.30 20.09 -5.50
C ASN A 405 16.11 19.75 -6.41
N ARG A 406 15.32 18.76 -6.02
CA ARG A 406 14.23 18.14 -6.76
C ARG A 406 14.64 17.31 -7.97
N VAL A 407 15.79 17.59 -8.58
CA VAL A 407 16.35 16.84 -9.71
C VAL A 407 17.06 15.58 -9.21
N PHE A 408 17.03 14.51 -10.01
CA PHE A 408 17.67 13.23 -9.67
C PHE A 408 19.15 13.37 -9.39
N ASP A 409 19.56 12.86 -8.24
CA ASP A 409 20.93 12.70 -7.78
C ASP A 409 21.04 11.34 -7.07
N PRO A 410 21.72 10.33 -7.63
CA PRO A 410 21.74 8.96 -7.11
C PRO A 410 22.39 8.83 -5.73
N SER A 411 23.19 9.82 -5.30
CA SER A 411 23.78 9.88 -3.96
C SER A 411 23.03 10.85 -3.04
N GLY A 412 21.88 11.37 -3.50
CA GLY A 412 21.18 12.46 -2.85
C GLY A 412 20.43 12.02 -1.59
N THR A 413 20.45 12.90 -0.60
CA THR A 413 19.57 12.83 0.57
C THR A 413 18.57 13.97 0.49
N ILE A 414 17.29 13.66 0.64
CA ILE A 414 16.21 14.64 0.59
C ILE A 414 15.59 14.80 1.98
N THR A 415 15.11 16.02 2.25
CA THR A 415 14.38 16.35 3.49
C THR A 415 12.96 16.76 3.12
N LEU A 416 11.97 16.06 3.69
CA LEU A 416 10.55 16.27 3.49
C LEU A 416 9.88 16.54 4.84
N GLY A 417 9.81 17.82 5.24
CA GLY A 417 9.43 18.17 6.61
C GLY A 417 10.39 17.55 7.62
N PRO A 418 9.92 16.78 8.61
CA PRO A 418 10.79 16.09 9.56
C PRO A 418 11.35 14.76 9.03
N ALA A 419 10.89 14.27 7.87
CA ALA A 419 11.36 13.02 7.28
C ALA A 419 12.65 13.22 6.47
N THR A 420 13.49 12.20 6.44
CA THR A 420 14.69 12.11 5.60
C THR A 420 14.52 10.94 4.64
N GLY A 421 14.88 11.13 3.37
CA GLY A 421 14.85 10.11 2.35
C GLY A 421 16.21 9.98 1.65
N PHE A 422 16.54 8.76 1.24
CA PHE A 422 17.70 8.43 0.43
C PHE A 422 17.24 8.12 -0.99
N VAL A 423 17.84 8.79 -1.96
CA VAL A 423 17.49 8.57 -3.37
C VAL A 423 17.97 7.20 -3.81
N LEU A 424 17.14 6.48 -4.56
CA LEU A 424 17.41 5.16 -5.12
C LEU A 424 17.56 5.27 -6.64
N GLY A 425 18.66 4.66 -7.17
CA GLY A 425 18.94 4.64 -8.60
C GLY A 425 20.36 4.28 -8.93
#